data_890a9b40ee8ca500076e84a1d22e7394
#
_entry.id   890a9b40ee8ca500076e84a1d22e7394
#
_cell.length_a   1.000
_cell.length_b   1.000
_cell.length_c   1.000
_cell.angle_alpha   90.00
_cell.angle_beta   90.00
_cell.angle_gamma   90.00
#
_symmetry.space_group_name_H-M   'P 1'
#
loop_
_entity.id
_entity.type
_entity.pdbx_description
1 polymer ?
#
loop_
_entity_poly.entity_id
_entity_poly.type
_entity_poly.pdbx_seq_one_letter_code
_entity_poly.pdbx_strand_id
1 'polypeptide(L)'
;MSEVVFVGTSDAFGAGGRRQSALLVRAPHGAVLLDCGTTTTTGLVALGIARDEIDAILISHFHGDHFGGIPALLLAALYEDERSKPLRIGGPQGIERRVHQLAAAMGYAIEERDWSFPIEFLELPSDRPTEIGPVQVHSFETRLQPHTHPHGMVVTAGRERIGYSGDTGWFDDLPRLVGGVNLFVCECTYHVAGFEFHLNHQALVAHKPEFDCGRMVLTHLGSEMSARRGQCDFETADDGLTIRL
;
A
#
# COMPACT_ATOMS: atom_id res chain seq x y z
N MET A 1 0.24 -18.01 -10.23
CA MET A 1 -0.68 -17.87 -9.08
C MET A 1 -0.16 -16.65 -8.30
N SER A 2 -1.02 -15.69 -8.06
CA SER A 2 -0.65 -14.47 -7.33
C SER A 2 -1.14 -14.56 -5.89
N GLU A 3 -0.48 -13.85 -4.98
CA GLU A 3 -0.79 -13.87 -3.55
C GLU A 3 -0.67 -12.45 -2.99
N VAL A 4 -1.60 -12.07 -2.12
CA VAL A 4 -1.55 -10.80 -1.38
C VAL A 4 -1.39 -11.09 0.10
N VAL A 5 -0.32 -10.58 0.71
CA VAL A 5 -0.04 -10.69 2.16
C VAL A 5 -0.21 -9.33 2.81
N PHE A 6 -1.07 -9.25 3.80
CA PHE A 6 -1.28 -8.02 4.58
C PHE A 6 -0.18 -7.90 5.64
N VAL A 7 0.85 -7.12 5.36
CA VAL A 7 1.98 -6.90 6.30
C VAL A 7 1.58 -5.97 7.44
N GLY A 8 0.72 -4.98 7.14
CA GLY A 8 0.14 -4.07 8.11
C GLY A 8 -1.24 -3.58 7.67
N THR A 9 -2.16 -3.47 8.61
CA THR A 9 -3.60 -3.27 8.36
C THR A 9 -4.24 -2.14 9.17
N SER A 10 -3.46 -1.45 10.00
CA SER A 10 -3.92 -0.36 10.85
C SER A 10 -3.91 0.98 10.13
N ASP A 11 -4.63 1.92 10.71
CA ASP A 11 -4.49 3.35 10.49
C ASP A 11 -3.11 3.89 10.94
N ALA A 12 -2.91 5.20 10.81
CA ALA A 12 -1.68 5.88 11.20
C ALA A 12 -1.27 5.67 12.67
N PHE A 13 -2.23 5.36 13.54
CA PHE A 13 -2.06 5.34 14.99
C PHE A 13 -1.86 3.95 15.60
N GLY A 14 -1.82 2.91 14.78
CA GLY A 14 -1.59 1.55 15.26
C GLY A 14 -2.80 0.94 15.97
N ALA A 15 -4.01 1.22 15.50
CA ALA A 15 -5.25 0.75 16.08
C ALA A 15 -5.25 -0.77 16.30
N GLY A 16 -5.63 -1.20 17.50
CA GLY A 16 -5.64 -2.61 17.88
C GLY A 16 -4.24 -3.26 17.96
N GLY A 17 -3.18 -2.45 18.09
CA GLY A 17 -1.79 -2.94 18.16
C GLY A 17 -1.25 -3.46 16.83
N ARG A 18 -1.87 -3.09 15.71
CA ARG A 18 -1.47 -3.51 14.36
C ARG A 18 -0.48 -2.58 13.72
N ARG A 19 0.14 -3.10 12.67
CA ARG A 19 1.12 -2.37 11.87
C ARG A 19 0.44 -1.45 10.87
N GLN A 20 1.11 -0.38 10.53
CA GLN A 20 0.71 0.60 9.51
C GLN A 20 0.70 -0.02 8.12
N SER A 21 0.03 0.66 7.18
CA SER A 21 -0.25 0.17 5.83
C SER A 21 0.97 -0.39 5.09
N ALA A 22 0.88 -1.67 4.74
CA ALA A 22 1.80 -2.34 3.84
C ALA A 22 1.17 -3.66 3.35
N LEU A 23 1.17 -3.87 2.02
CA LEU A 23 0.65 -5.07 1.38
C LEU A 23 1.72 -5.65 0.46
N LEU A 24 2.09 -6.89 0.63
CA LEU A 24 2.98 -7.58 -0.31
C LEU A 24 2.16 -8.33 -1.36
N VAL A 25 2.35 -7.98 -2.62
CA VAL A 25 1.77 -8.69 -3.77
C VAL A 25 2.85 -9.54 -4.40
N ARG A 26 2.73 -10.86 -4.26
CA ARG A 26 3.56 -11.83 -4.98
C ARG A 26 2.94 -12.11 -6.34
N ALA A 27 3.64 -11.74 -7.39
CA ALA A 27 3.30 -12.03 -8.78
C ALA A 27 4.07 -13.27 -9.29
N PRO A 28 3.75 -13.83 -10.47
CA PRO A 28 4.44 -15.01 -10.99
C PRO A 28 5.96 -14.87 -11.13
N HIS A 29 6.48 -13.65 -11.26
CA HIS A 29 7.89 -13.39 -11.56
C HIS A 29 8.57 -12.43 -10.59
N GLY A 30 8.04 -12.27 -9.38
CA GLY A 30 8.61 -11.40 -8.34
C GLY A 30 7.55 -10.85 -7.41
N ALA A 31 7.91 -9.86 -6.60
CA ALA A 31 7.01 -9.28 -5.62
C ALA A 31 7.08 -7.76 -5.56
N VAL A 32 5.95 -7.13 -5.27
CA VAL A 32 5.87 -5.69 -5.03
C VAL A 32 5.20 -5.40 -3.69
N LEU A 33 5.66 -4.35 -3.04
CA LEU A 33 5.09 -3.85 -1.80
C LEU A 33 4.21 -2.63 -2.11
N LEU A 34 2.92 -2.67 -1.77
CA LEU A 34 2.03 -1.52 -1.83
C LEU A 34 2.04 -0.84 -0.47
N ASP A 35 2.51 0.38 -0.44
CA ASP A 35 2.86 1.17 0.73
C ASP A 35 3.94 0.56 1.63
N CYS A 36 4.59 1.43 2.38
CA CYS A 36 5.69 1.10 3.29
C CYS A 36 5.63 2.02 4.51
N GLY A 37 4.66 1.79 5.38
CA GLY A 37 4.52 2.51 6.66
C GLY A 37 5.71 2.25 7.59
N THR A 38 5.85 3.06 8.63
CA THR A 38 7.03 3.03 9.53
C THR A 38 7.25 1.67 10.22
N THR A 39 6.22 0.84 10.33
CA THR A 39 6.29 -0.48 10.97
C THR A 39 6.51 -1.63 9.98
N THR A 40 6.66 -1.34 8.67
CA THR A 40 6.74 -2.36 7.62
C THR A 40 7.94 -3.28 7.79
N THR A 41 9.14 -2.75 8.05
CA THR A 41 10.34 -3.56 8.23
C THR A 41 10.19 -4.57 9.36
N THR A 42 9.62 -4.14 10.51
CA THR A 42 9.29 -5.04 11.63
C THR A 42 8.23 -6.06 11.24
N GLY A 43 7.25 -5.66 10.44
CA GLY A 43 6.18 -6.55 9.94
C GLY A 43 6.72 -7.66 9.05
N LEU A 44 7.59 -7.34 8.11
CA LEU A 44 8.24 -8.32 7.23
C LEU A 44 9.02 -9.37 8.04
N VAL A 45 9.82 -8.92 9.01
CA VAL A 45 10.57 -9.82 9.90
C VAL A 45 9.63 -10.70 10.72
N ALA A 46 8.57 -10.14 11.31
CA ALA A 46 7.62 -10.89 12.12
C ALA A 46 6.87 -11.97 11.33
N LEU A 47 6.68 -11.76 10.02
CA LEU A 47 6.02 -12.70 9.12
C LEU A 47 7.00 -13.66 8.41
N GLY A 48 8.31 -13.54 8.68
CA GLY A 48 9.33 -14.35 8.01
C GLY A 48 9.46 -14.06 6.51
N ILE A 49 9.14 -12.83 6.09
CA ILE A 49 9.21 -12.39 4.70
C ILE A 49 10.58 -11.79 4.44
N ALA A 50 11.30 -12.34 3.48
CA ALA A 50 12.61 -11.82 3.09
C ALA A 50 12.45 -10.48 2.35
N ARG A 51 13.10 -9.42 2.84
CA ARG A 51 13.04 -8.10 2.17
C ARG A 51 13.61 -8.14 0.76
N ASP A 52 14.53 -9.06 0.51
CA ASP A 52 15.14 -9.23 -0.82
C ASP A 52 14.18 -9.84 -1.86
N GLU A 53 13.02 -10.41 -1.47
CA GLU A 53 12.02 -10.81 -2.47
C GLU A 53 11.32 -9.61 -3.12
N ILE A 54 11.34 -8.41 -2.52
CA ILE A 54 10.65 -7.21 -3.01
C ILE A 54 11.43 -6.60 -4.18
N ASP A 55 10.83 -6.55 -5.36
CA ASP A 55 11.42 -5.95 -6.57
C ASP A 55 11.04 -4.48 -6.75
N ALA A 56 9.88 -4.09 -6.22
CA ALA A 56 9.43 -2.70 -6.23
C ALA A 56 8.59 -2.35 -5.00
N ILE A 57 8.58 -1.06 -4.64
CA ILE A 57 7.70 -0.45 -3.64
C ILE A 57 6.83 0.55 -4.38
N LEU A 58 5.51 0.48 -4.20
CA LEU A 58 4.52 1.35 -4.82
C LEU A 58 3.84 2.17 -3.74
N ILE A 59 4.01 3.48 -3.77
CA ILE A 59 3.48 4.40 -2.76
C ILE A 59 2.21 5.06 -3.24
N SER A 60 1.16 4.96 -2.43
CA SER A 60 -0.13 5.58 -2.70
C SER A 60 -0.10 7.10 -2.48
N HIS A 61 0.51 7.55 -1.38
CA HIS A 61 0.61 8.95 -1.02
C HIS A 61 1.69 9.21 0.06
N PHE A 62 1.91 10.49 0.40
CA PHE A 62 3.04 10.91 1.25
C PHE A 62 2.68 11.11 2.73
N HIS A 63 1.76 10.35 3.31
CA HIS A 63 1.64 10.25 4.76
C HIS A 63 2.66 9.25 5.33
N GLY A 64 3.15 9.51 6.54
CA GLY A 64 4.22 8.73 7.15
C GLY A 64 3.88 7.26 7.37
N ASP A 65 2.62 6.94 7.60
CA ASP A 65 2.10 5.57 7.76
C ASP A 65 1.97 4.79 6.44
N HIS A 66 2.28 5.44 5.28
CA HIS A 66 2.29 4.83 3.96
C HIS A 66 3.66 4.83 3.29
N PHE A 67 4.56 5.80 3.59
CA PHE A 67 5.90 5.82 2.97
C PHE A 67 7.05 5.97 3.99
N GLY A 68 6.73 6.19 5.26
CA GLY A 68 7.70 6.48 6.32
C GLY A 68 8.71 5.37 6.63
N GLY A 69 8.42 4.13 6.21
CA GLY A 69 9.28 2.98 6.41
C GLY A 69 10.39 2.81 5.35
N ILE A 70 10.31 3.53 4.23
CA ILE A 70 11.27 3.37 3.11
C ILE A 70 12.73 3.54 3.56
N PRO A 71 13.13 4.59 4.31
CA PRO A 71 14.53 4.74 4.69
C PRO A 71 15.07 3.56 5.52
N ALA A 72 14.26 3.05 6.46
CA ALA A 72 14.65 1.90 7.27
C ALA A 72 14.77 0.62 6.44
N LEU A 73 13.86 0.42 5.47
CA LEU A 73 13.89 -0.73 4.57
C LEU A 73 15.13 -0.69 3.66
N LEU A 74 15.46 0.48 3.11
CA LEU A 74 16.67 0.66 2.30
C LEU A 74 17.95 0.35 3.10
N LEU A 75 18.05 0.84 4.34
CA LEU A 75 19.22 0.55 5.20
C LEU A 75 19.32 -0.94 5.55
N ALA A 76 18.19 -1.60 5.84
CA ALA A 76 18.18 -3.02 6.11
C ALA A 76 18.59 -3.82 4.86
N ALA A 77 18.12 -3.44 3.67
CA ALA A 77 18.52 -4.05 2.41
C ALA A 77 20.04 -3.91 2.14
N LEU A 78 20.63 -2.77 2.53
CA LEU A 78 22.07 -2.52 2.36
C LEU A 78 22.93 -3.28 3.39
N TYR A 79 22.57 -3.20 4.68
CA TYR A 79 23.46 -3.62 5.76
C TYR A 79 23.18 -5.02 6.31
N GLU A 80 21.95 -5.53 6.15
CA GLU A 80 21.56 -6.84 6.67
C GLU A 80 21.33 -7.88 5.57
N ASP A 81 20.76 -7.47 4.44
CA ASP A 81 20.39 -8.40 3.38
C ASP A 81 21.46 -8.51 2.30
N GLU A 82 22.50 -7.64 2.32
CA GLU A 82 23.55 -7.57 1.31
C GLU A 82 22.98 -7.53 -0.13
N ARG A 83 21.88 -6.80 -0.29
CA ARG A 83 21.12 -6.75 -1.55
C ARG A 83 22.02 -6.28 -2.71
N SER A 84 21.91 -6.95 -3.86
CA SER A 84 22.62 -6.60 -5.10
C SER A 84 21.69 -6.31 -6.28
N LYS A 85 20.45 -6.80 -6.23
CA LYS A 85 19.46 -6.56 -7.30
C LYS A 85 18.82 -5.17 -7.16
N PRO A 86 18.44 -4.51 -8.27
CA PRO A 86 17.78 -3.21 -8.23
C PRO A 86 16.52 -3.20 -7.36
N LEU A 87 16.25 -2.08 -6.69
CA LEU A 87 14.99 -1.81 -6.02
C LEU A 87 14.31 -0.61 -6.67
N ARG A 88 13.11 -0.80 -7.18
CA ARG A 88 12.31 0.27 -7.76
C ARG A 88 11.36 0.86 -6.74
N ILE A 89 11.23 2.18 -6.73
CA ILE A 89 10.31 2.90 -5.86
C ILE A 89 9.43 3.76 -6.74
N GLY A 90 8.18 3.31 -6.92
CA GLY A 90 7.16 4.01 -7.67
C GLY A 90 6.21 4.78 -6.75
N GLY A 91 5.70 5.91 -7.22
CA GLY A 91 4.72 6.67 -6.45
C GLY A 91 4.26 7.94 -7.13
N PRO A 92 3.54 8.80 -6.42
CA PRO A 92 3.07 10.07 -6.96
C PRO A 92 4.21 11.00 -7.38
N GLN A 93 3.87 12.04 -8.12
CA GLN A 93 4.83 13.04 -8.54
C GLN A 93 5.68 13.56 -7.37
N GLY A 94 7.01 13.56 -7.56
CA GLY A 94 7.98 13.97 -6.56
C GLY A 94 8.40 12.87 -5.58
N ILE A 95 8.11 11.60 -5.86
CA ILE A 95 8.45 10.45 -5.00
C ILE A 95 9.94 10.44 -4.62
N GLU A 96 10.87 10.58 -5.58
CA GLU A 96 12.30 10.62 -5.32
C GLU A 96 12.66 11.70 -4.31
N ARG A 97 12.26 12.94 -4.60
CA ARG A 97 12.52 14.09 -3.72
C ARG A 97 11.96 13.88 -2.32
N ARG A 98 10.74 13.32 -2.19
CA ARG A 98 10.09 13.09 -0.89
C ARG A 98 10.82 12.01 -0.07
N VAL A 99 11.25 10.95 -0.73
CA VAL A 99 12.02 9.88 -0.06
C VAL A 99 13.38 10.41 0.40
N HIS A 100 14.09 11.17 -0.43
CA HIS A 100 15.36 11.81 -0.05
C HIS A 100 15.19 12.78 1.12
N GLN A 101 14.17 13.65 1.10
CA GLN A 101 13.88 14.57 2.20
C GLN A 101 13.59 13.82 3.52
N LEU A 102 12.79 12.75 3.46
CA LEU A 102 12.48 11.93 4.62
C LEU A 102 13.74 11.26 5.17
N ALA A 103 14.52 10.61 4.31
CA ALA A 103 15.76 9.92 4.70
C ALA A 103 16.76 10.89 5.32
N ALA A 104 16.96 12.07 4.74
CA ALA A 104 17.83 13.10 5.27
C ALA A 104 17.36 13.61 6.65
N ALA A 105 16.05 13.84 6.84
CA ALA A 105 15.46 14.24 8.12
C ALA A 105 15.66 13.18 9.22
N MET A 106 15.75 11.90 8.86
CA MET A 106 16.05 10.78 9.76
C MET A 106 17.56 10.55 9.98
N GLY A 107 18.44 11.35 9.35
CA GLY A 107 19.89 11.15 9.40
C GLY A 107 20.42 10.04 8.48
N TYR A 108 19.65 9.67 7.47
CA TYR A 108 19.94 8.56 6.55
C TYR A 108 20.06 9.05 5.07
N ALA A 109 20.67 10.22 4.83
CA ALA A 109 20.80 10.76 3.49
C ALA A 109 21.23 9.70 2.47
N ILE A 110 20.40 9.53 1.41
CA ILE A 110 20.58 8.46 0.42
C ILE A 110 21.79 8.77 -0.46
N GLU A 111 21.97 10.03 -0.84
CA GLU A 111 23.02 10.50 -1.74
C GLU A 111 24.43 10.38 -1.15
N GLU A 112 24.53 10.28 0.17
CA GLU A 112 25.81 10.21 0.90
C GLU A 112 26.31 8.77 1.09
N ARG A 113 25.66 7.77 0.50
CA ARG A 113 25.95 6.35 0.73
C ARG A 113 26.38 5.63 -0.54
N ASP A 114 27.33 4.72 -0.36
CA ASP A 114 27.69 3.76 -1.40
C ASP A 114 26.69 2.59 -1.34
N TRP A 115 25.75 2.56 -2.27
CA TRP A 115 24.74 1.51 -2.37
C TRP A 115 25.28 0.29 -3.12
N SER A 116 25.12 -0.90 -2.55
CA SER A 116 25.44 -2.17 -3.22
C SER A 116 24.47 -2.54 -4.34
N PHE A 117 23.33 -1.82 -4.46
CA PHE A 117 22.29 -2.06 -5.45
C PHE A 117 21.75 -0.73 -6.01
N PRO A 118 21.27 -0.72 -7.27
CA PRO A 118 20.59 0.44 -7.84
C PRO A 118 19.26 0.73 -7.13
N ILE A 119 19.03 2.00 -6.78
CA ILE A 119 17.72 2.51 -6.36
C ILE A 119 17.16 3.32 -7.53
N GLU A 120 16.00 2.87 -8.05
CA GLU A 120 15.38 3.48 -9.23
C GLU A 120 14.04 4.10 -8.81
N PHE A 121 13.85 5.40 -9.07
CA PHE A 121 12.60 6.10 -8.77
C PHE A 121 11.76 6.26 -10.04
N LEU A 122 10.43 6.08 -9.89
CA LEU A 122 9.49 6.17 -10.98
C LEU A 122 8.21 6.90 -10.55
N GLU A 123 7.86 7.98 -11.21
CA GLU A 123 6.56 8.62 -11.02
C GLU A 123 5.47 7.79 -11.72
N LEU A 124 4.38 7.52 -11.00
CA LEU A 124 3.24 6.76 -11.51
C LEU A 124 2.12 7.72 -11.96
N PRO A 125 1.99 7.97 -13.27
CA PRO A 125 0.96 8.85 -13.78
C PRO A 125 -0.43 8.20 -13.68
N SER A 126 -1.49 9.02 -13.51
CA SER A 126 -2.87 8.54 -13.44
C SER A 126 -3.55 8.41 -14.80
N ASP A 127 -2.93 8.90 -15.87
CA ASP A 127 -3.49 8.89 -17.22
C ASP A 127 -3.15 7.66 -18.07
N ARG A 128 -2.20 6.84 -17.60
CA ARG A 128 -1.78 5.61 -18.30
C ARG A 128 -1.19 4.58 -17.35
N PRO A 129 -1.27 3.29 -17.70
CA PRO A 129 -0.59 2.24 -16.94
C PRO A 129 0.94 2.34 -17.10
N THR A 130 1.65 1.90 -16.05
CA THR A 130 3.11 1.91 -15.98
C THR A 130 3.60 0.52 -15.58
N GLU A 131 4.62 -0.01 -16.27
CA GLU A 131 5.31 -1.24 -15.89
C GLU A 131 6.33 -0.94 -14.79
N ILE A 132 6.29 -1.67 -13.70
CA ILE A 132 7.27 -1.56 -12.62
C ILE A 132 7.52 -2.92 -11.95
N GLY A 133 8.79 -3.39 -12.04
CA GLY A 133 9.12 -4.73 -11.58
C GLY A 133 8.28 -5.80 -12.29
N PRO A 134 7.67 -6.73 -11.54
CA PRO A 134 6.90 -7.84 -12.11
C PRO A 134 5.43 -7.52 -12.40
N VAL A 135 5.00 -6.26 -12.27
CA VAL A 135 3.60 -5.85 -12.40
C VAL A 135 3.39 -4.65 -13.30
N GLN A 136 2.16 -4.51 -13.80
CA GLN A 136 1.67 -3.28 -14.39
C GLN A 136 0.76 -2.56 -13.37
N VAL A 137 0.91 -1.26 -13.25
CA VAL A 137 0.16 -0.40 -12.31
C VAL A 137 -0.60 0.66 -13.07
N HIS A 138 -1.88 0.80 -12.79
CA HIS A 138 -2.69 1.94 -13.21
C HIS A 138 -3.11 2.69 -11.95
N SER A 139 -2.51 3.84 -11.68
CA SER A 139 -2.87 4.71 -10.56
C SER A 139 -4.04 5.63 -10.94
N PHE A 140 -4.80 6.06 -9.94
CA PHE A 140 -5.89 7.02 -10.08
C PHE A 140 -5.94 7.94 -8.87
N GLU A 141 -6.33 9.20 -9.07
CA GLU A 141 -6.44 10.16 -7.98
C GLU A 141 -7.54 9.77 -7.00
N THR A 142 -7.30 10.00 -5.71
CA THR A 142 -8.26 9.74 -4.63
C THR A 142 -8.62 11.02 -3.87
N ARG A 143 -9.64 10.96 -3.02
CA ARG A 143 -10.12 12.09 -2.25
C ARG A 143 -9.45 12.16 -0.87
N LEU A 144 -8.25 12.67 -0.84
CA LEU A 144 -7.47 12.94 0.37
C LEU A 144 -6.91 14.37 0.31
N GLN A 145 -6.09 14.78 1.30
CA GLN A 145 -5.46 16.10 1.26
C GLN A 145 -4.54 16.25 0.03
N PRO A 146 -4.78 17.22 -0.86
CA PRO A 146 -4.07 17.31 -2.15
C PRO A 146 -2.55 17.41 -2.05
N HIS A 147 -2.02 17.98 -0.98
CA HIS A 147 -0.57 18.14 -0.78
C HIS A 147 0.15 16.80 -0.52
N THR A 148 -0.59 15.73 -0.28
CA THR A 148 -0.05 14.36 -0.16
C THR A 148 0.01 13.62 -1.48
N HIS A 149 -0.53 14.21 -2.56
CA HIS A 149 -0.62 13.61 -3.91
C HIS A 149 -1.25 12.21 -3.89
N PRO A 150 -2.51 12.08 -3.40
CA PRO A 150 -3.09 10.78 -3.09
C PRO A 150 -3.53 10.03 -4.34
N HIS A 151 -3.21 8.74 -4.37
CA HIS A 151 -3.58 7.81 -5.43
C HIS A 151 -4.07 6.47 -4.86
N GLY A 152 -5.09 5.91 -5.50
CA GLY A 152 -5.37 4.48 -5.49
C GLY A 152 -4.67 3.81 -6.67
N MET A 153 -4.69 2.48 -6.70
CA MET A 153 -3.98 1.70 -7.73
C MET A 153 -4.79 0.47 -8.13
N VAL A 154 -4.72 0.13 -9.42
CA VAL A 154 -5.04 -1.21 -9.90
C VAL A 154 -3.72 -1.84 -10.35
N VAL A 155 -3.31 -2.90 -9.65
CA VAL A 155 -2.08 -3.65 -9.93
C VAL A 155 -2.44 -4.92 -10.68
N THR A 156 -1.85 -5.11 -11.86
CA THR A 156 -1.98 -6.34 -12.65
C THR A 156 -0.76 -7.22 -12.42
N ALA A 157 -0.98 -8.37 -11.79
CA ALA A 157 0.02 -9.36 -11.42
C ALA A 157 -0.24 -10.67 -12.19
N GLY A 158 0.39 -10.83 -13.33
CA GLY A 158 0.08 -11.92 -14.24
C GLY A 158 -1.32 -11.79 -14.86
N ARG A 159 -2.27 -12.65 -14.47
CA ARG A 159 -3.67 -12.58 -14.92
C ARG A 159 -4.59 -11.91 -13.90
N GLU A 160 -4.10 -11.70 -12.70
CA GLU A 160 -4.89 -11.22 -11.58
C GLU A 160 -4.78 -9.69 -11.48
N ARG A 161 -5.90 -9.08 -11.15
CA ARG A 161 -6.02 -7.63 -10.94
C ARG A 161 -6.38 -7.35 -9.49
N ILE A 162 -5.56 -6.55 -8.83
CA ILE A 162 -5.73 -6.15 -7.43
C ILE A 162 -5.99 -4.64 -7.39
N GLY A 163 -7.14 -4.24 -6.89
CA GLY A 163 -7.44 -2.84 -6.56
C GLY A 163 -6.95 -2.51 -5.15
N TYR A 164 -6.33 -1.36 -4.98
CA TYR A 164 -5.95 -0.81 -3.68
C TYR A 164 -6.39 0.66 -3.63
N SER A 165 -7.22 1.00 -2.64
CA SER A 165 -7.76 2.36 -2.55
C SER A 165 -6.71 3.41 -2.17
N GLY A 166 -5.61 3.02 -1.49
CA GLY A 166 -4.89 3.97 -0.65
C GLY A 166 -5.85 4.58 0.37
N ASP A 167 -5.54 5.75 0.90
CA ASP A 167 -6.45 6.51 1.74
C ASP A 167 -7.35 7.42 0.90
N THR A 168 -8.63 7.43 1.23
CA THR A 168 -9.61 8.21 0.49
C THR A 168 -10.92 8.44 1.26
N GLY A 169 -11.52 9.61 1.11
CA GLY A 169 -12.97 9.77 1.32
C GLY A 169 -13.77 9.18 0.17
N TRP A 170 -15.10 9.15 0.31
CA TRP A 170 -15.99 8.67 -0.76
C TRP A 170 -15.94 9.61 -1.98
N PHE A 171 -15.91 9.02 -3.17
CA PHE A 171 -16.17 9.67 -4.46
C PHE A 171 -16.81 8.69 -5.43
N ASP A 172 -17.71 9.18 -6.28
CA ASP A 172 -18.64 8.35 -7.06
C ASP A 172 -17.94 7.49 -8.13
N ASP A 173 -16.75 7.89 -8.57
CA ASP A 173 -15.97 7.10 -9.55
C ASP A 173 -15.22 5.90 -8.95
N LEU A 174 -15.09 5.80 -7.63
CA LEU A 174 -14.32 4.73 -6.99
C LEU A 174 -14.75 3.32 -7.42
N PRO A 175 -16.06 2.96 -7.42
CA PRO A 175 -16.48 1.63 -7.87
C PRO A 175 -16.10 1.33 -9.31
N ARG A 176 -16.20 2.30 -10.20
CA ARG A 176 -15.85 2.17 -11.62
C ARG A 176 -14.34 1.96 -11.81
N LEU A 177 -13.51 2.70 -11.06
CA LEU A 177 -12.04 2.65 -11.18
C LEU A 177 -11.48 1.31 -10.74
N VAL A 178 -12.11 0.64 -9.77
CA VAL A 178 -11.72 -0.69 -9.31
C VAL A 178 -12.58 -1.81 -9.90
N GLY A 179 -13.39 -1.52 -10.91
CA GLY A 179 -14.26 -2.50 -11.56
C GLY A 179 -13.50 -3.64 -12.22
N GLY A 180 -14.03 -4.87 -12.05
CA GLY A 180 -13.46 -6.09 -12.62
C GLY A 180 -12.15 -6.56 -12.00
N VAL A 181 -11.77 -6.10 -10.77
CA VAL A 181 -10.62 -6.65 -10.06
C VAL A 181 -10.97 -7.95 -9.35
N ASN A 182 -9.99 -8.86 -9.24
CA ASN A 182 -10.16 -10.12 -8.49
C ASN A 182 -10.25 -9.86 -6.98
N LEU A 183 -9.44 -8.91 -6.49
CA LEU A 183 -9.42 -8.48 -5.10
C LEU A 183 -9.42 -6.94 -5.03
N PHE A 184 -10.32 -6.37 -4.25
CA PHE A 184 -10.28 -4.97 -3.87
C PHE A 184 -9.92 -4.84 -2.40
N VAL A 185 -8.76 -4.25 -2.12
CA VAL A 185 -8.30 -3.89 -0.78
C VAL A 185 -8.67 -2.42 -0.54
N CYS A 186 -9.64 -2.20 0.31
CA CYS A 186 -10.27 -0.90 0.53
C CYS A 186 -9.99 -0.40 1.94
N GLU A 187 -9.57 0.86 2.07
CA GLU A 187 -9.51 1.48 3.38
C GLU A 187 -10.89 1.55 4.03
N CYS A 188 -10.94 1.47 5.36
CA CYS A 188 -12.14 1.73 6.15
C CYS A 188 -11.75 2.16 7.56
N THR A 189 -11.38 3.42 7.71
CA THR A 189 -10.87 3.96 8.97
C THR A 189 -11.98 4.07 10.02
N TYR A 190 -13.19 4.46 9.63
CA TYR A 190 -14.30 4.72 10.54
C TYR A 190 -15.46 3.72 10.37
N HIS A 191 -16.22 3.51 11.43
CA HIS A 191 -17.48 2.76 11.36
C HIS A 191 -18.64 3.62 10.84
N VAL A 192 -18.75 4.83 11.34
CA VAL A 192 -19.72 5.84 10.90
C VAL A 192 -18.98 7.03 10.31
N ALA A 193 -19.71 7.96 9.69
CA ALA A 193 -19.12 9.15 9.12
C ALA A 193 -18.22 9.89 10.14
N GLY A 194 -16.98 10.10 9.77
CA GLY A 194 -15.95 10.76 10.55
C GLY A 194 -15.25 11.85 9.74
N PHE A 195 -13.92 11.79 9.63
CA PHE A 195 -13.15 12.72 8.84
C PHE A 195 -13.37 12.48 7.35
N GLU A 196 -13.71 13.52 6.59
CA GLU A 196 -14.18 13.43 5.19
C GLU A 196 -13.19 12.81 4.20
N PHE A 197 -11.92 12.76 4.58
CA PHE A 197 -10.84 12.20 3.76
C PHE A 197 -10.62 10.69 3.98
N HIS A 198 -11.44 10.04 4.79
CA HIS A 198 -11.40 8.60 4.97
C HIS A 198 -12.76 7.96 4.80
N LEU A 199 -12.76 6.74 4.29
CA LEU A 199 -13.96 5.93 4.15
C LEU A 199 -14.47 5.44 5.52
N ASN A 200 -15.76 5.14 5.54
CA ASN A 200 -16.40 4.55 6.69
C ASN A 200 -17.28 3.37 6.27
N HIS A 201 -17.48 2.44 7.19
CA HIS A 201 -18.22 1.22 6.96
C HIS A 201 -19.67 1.50 6.50
N GLN A 202 -20.34 2.47 7.10
CA GLN A 202 -21.72 2.80 6.77
C GLN A 202 -21.88 3.26 5.31
N ALA A 203 -20.96 4.09 4.82
CA ALA A 203 -20.95 4.49 3.41
C ALA A 203 -20.65 3.30 2.49
N LEU A 204 -19.67 2.47 2.84
CA LEU A 204 -19.34 1.28 2.05
C LEU A 204 -20.52 0.28 1.97
N VAL A 205 -21.28 0.09 3.05
CA VAL A 205 -22.51 -0.74 3.03
C VAL A 205 -23.56 -0.15 2.10
N ALA A 206 -23.78 1.16 2.15
CA ALA A 206 -24.76 1.83 1.29
C ALA A 206 -24.42 1.69 -0.21
N HIS A 207 -23.15 1.74 -0.57
CA HIS A 207 -22.67 1.67 -1.94
C HIS A 207 -22.18 0.25 -2.35
N LYS A 208 -22.31 -0.76 -1.51
CA LYS A 208 -21.85 -2.11 -1.79
C LYS A 208 -22.31 -2.68 -3.13
N PRO A 209 -23.57 -2.45 -3.59
CA PRO A 209 -24.04 -2.95 -4.88
C PRO A 209 -23.36 -2.34 -6.11
N GLU A 210 -22.64 -1.23 -5.95
CA GLU A 210 -21.97 -0.52 -7.04
C GLU A 210 -20.58 -1.13 -7.36
N PHE A 211 -20.01 -1.93 -6.44
CA PHE A 211 -18.70 -2.54 -6.62
C PHE A 211 -18.80 -3.85 -7.42
N ASP A 212 -18.21 -3.86 -8.61
CA ASP A 212 -17.98 -5.06 -9.41
C ASP A 212 -16.55 -5.57 -9.16
N CYS A 213 -16.38 -6.38 -8.11
CA CYS A 213 -15.11 -7.00 -7.77
C CYS A 213 -15.30 -8.43 -7.24
N GLY A 214 -14.32 -9.30 -7.45
CA GLY A 214 -14.42 -10.71 -7.04
C GLY A 214 -14.47 -10.87 -5.51
N ARG A 215 -13.65 -10.10 -4.79
CA ARG A 215 -13.57 -10.09 -3.32
C ARG A 215 -13.21 -8.69 -2.84
N MET A 216 -13.82 -8.24 -1.77
CA MET A 216 -13.50 -6.97 -1.11
C MET A 216 -13.05 -7.21 0.32
N VAL A 217 -11.91 -6.63 0.70
CA VAL A 217 -11.33 -6.75 2.05
C VAL A 217 -11.00 -5.37 2.57
N LEU A 218 -11.48 -5.06 3.77
CA LEU A 218 -11.24 -3.77 4.42
C LEU A 218 -9.90 -3.77 5.16
N THR A 219 -9.15 -2.69 5.01
CA THR A 219 -7.86 -2.43 5.68
C THR A 219 -7.83 -1.00 6.23
N HIS A 220 -6.68 -0.55 6.72
CA HIS A 220 -6.50 0.79 7.32
C HIS A 220 -7.54 1.05 8.43
N LEU A 221 -7.72 0.04 9.30
CA LEU A 221 -8.80 0.04 10.29
C LEU A 221 -8.42 0.93 11.48
N GLY A 222 -9.21 1.97 11.72
CA GLY A 222 -9.14 2.76 12.95
C GLY A 222 -9.66 1.98 14.17
N SER A 223 -9.53 2.54 15.37
CA SER A 223 -9.78 1.84 16.62
C SER A 223 -11.17 1.19 16.71
N GLU A 224 -12.22 1.89 16.25
CA GLU A 224 -13.59 1.37 16.28
C GLU A 224 -13.76 0.21 15.30
N MET A 225 -13.29 0.35 14.06
CA MET A 225 -13.34 -0.72 13.05
C MET A 225 -12.49 -1.92 13.46
N SER A 226 -11.33 -1.66 14.04
CA SER A 226 -10.44 -2.68 14.56
C SER A 226 -11.12 -3.54 15.64
N ALA A 227 -11.92 -2.93 16.53
CA ALA A 227 -12.70 -3.65 17.55
C ALA A 227 -13.87 -4.46 16.97
N ARG A 228 -14.36 -4.10 15.78
CA ARG A 228 -15.51 -4.73 15.10
C ARG A 228 -15.10 -5.78 14.05
N ARG A 229 -13.84 -6.14 13.95
CA ARG A 229 -13.36 -7.14 12.98
C ARG A 229 -14.13 -8.47 13.11
N GLY A 230 -14.44 -9.07 11.96
CA GLY A 230 -15.24 -10.29 11.90
C GLY A 230 -16.72 -10.12 12.27
N GLN A 231 -17.18 -8.89 12.55
CA GLN A 231 -18.56 -8.53 12.85
C GLN A 231 -19.12 -7.50 11.87
N CYS A 232 -18.45 -7.32 10.72
CA CYS A 232 -18.81 -6.35 9.69
C CYS A 232 -19.46 -7.04 8.49
N ASP A 233 -20.16 -6.26 7.64
CA ASP A 233 -20.77 -6.71 6.38
C ASP A 233 -19.73 -7.03 5.30
N PHE A 234 -18.47 -6.72 5.54
CA PHE A 234 -17.32 -6.98 4.71
C PHE A 234 -16.27 -7.80 5.46
N GLU A 235 -15.45 -8.52 4.71
CA GLU A 235 -14.24 -9.10 5.26
C GLU A 235 -13.28 -8.00 5.70
N THR A 236 -12.64 -8.20 6.84
CA THR A 236 -11.66 -7.26 7.41
C THR A 236 -10.29 -7.92 7.49
N ALA A 237 -9.26 -7.19 7.09
CA ALA A 237 -7.90 -7.68 7.14
C ALA A 237 -7.36 -7.76 8.59
N ASP A 238 -6.38 -8.62 8.76
CA ASP A 238 -5.49 -8.67 9.91
C ASP A 238 -4.05 -8.82 9.46
N ASP A 239 -3.10 -8.38 10.29
CA ASP A 239 -1.68 -8.53 10.00
C ASP A 239 -1.30 -10.00 9.82
N GLY A 240 -0.72 -10.32 8.68
CA GLY A 240 -0.38 -11.70 8.28
C GLY A 240 -1.48 -12.42 7.49
N LEU A 241 -2.67 -11.82 7.29
CA LEU A 241 -3.66 -12.40 6.38
C LEU A 241 -3.03 -12.57 4.99
N THR A 242 -3.24 -13.76 4.42
CA THR A 242 -2.77 -14.10 3.08
C THR A 242 -3.93 -14.53 2.20
N ILE A 243 -4.05 -13.92 1.03
CA ILE A 243 -5.09 -14.22 0.04
C ILE A 243 -4.42 -14.70 -1.24
N ARG A 244 -4.78 -15.90 -1.68
CA ARG A 244 -4.37 -16.47 -2.96
C ARG A 244 -5.43 -16.18 -4.01
N LEU A 245 -4.97 -15.77 -5.21
CA LEU A 245 -5.78 -15.41 -6.36
C LEU A 245 -5.56 -16.37 -7.53
#